data_0a8700b358c050b7ceea3451ee0c3f2c
#
_entry.id   0a8700b358c050b7ceea3451ee0c3f2c
#
_cell.length_a   1.000
_cell.length_b   1.000
_cell.length_c   1.000
_cell.angle_alpha   90.00
_cell.angle_beta   90.00
_cell.angle_gamma   90.00
#
_symmetry.space_group_name_H-M   'P 1'
#
loop_
_entity.id
_entity.type
_entity.pdbx_description
1 polymer ?
#
loop_
_entity_poly.entity_id
_entity_poly.type
_entity_poly.pdbx_seq_one_letter_code
_entity_poly.pdbx_strand_id
1 'polypeptide(L)'
;CRGHLGKQLIKKFNLDEGKNPQQYGIGFKEIWEVSKQQHQEGLVMHTAGWPLDKSTYGGSFIYHAENRQVYLGYVIGLDYQNPYLSPFDEFQRFKTHPSIRKMFEGGKRISFGARALIEGGIQSLPKMYMPGALLIGCDAGTLNMPKIKGSHTAMKSGLVAAEAIVENIKNKADLSIYEKKFKESWAYKELYAARNVKPSFSWGLILGIIFTGIDQILFRGKLPFTLKHKHADHEALKPADQMPKIEYPKPDGKLTFDKTSSVYLTGTNHTENQPVHLKLKDPNLPIKY
;
A
#
# COMPACT_ATOMS: atom_id res chain seq x y z
N CYS A 1 -0.03 -5.64 -3.74
CA CYS A 1 -1.47 -5.75 -3.48
C CYS A 1 -1.73 -6.88 -2.49
N ARG A 2 -2.74 -6.74 -1.66
CA ARG A 2 -3.13 -7.77 -0.71
C ARG A 2 -4.10 -8.76 -1.37
N GLY A 3 -3.80 -10.06 -1.34
CA GLY A 3 -4.71 -11.11 -1.74
C GLY A 3 -5.65 -11.56 -0.60
N HIS A 4 -6.71 -12.28 -0.93
CA HIS A 4 -7.64 -12.82 0.06
C HIS A 4 -7.14 -14.15 0.64
N LEU A 5 -6.68 -15.05 -0.23
CA LEU A 5 -6.23 -16.38 0.13
C LEU A 5 -4.98 -16.34 1.02
N GLY A 6 -4.02 -15.46 0.73
CA GLY A 6 -2.79 -15.32 1.51
C GLY A 6 -3.04 -15.10 3.00
N LYS A 7 -3.96 -14.20 3.36
CA LYS A 7 -4.34 -13.99 4.79
C LYS A 7 -4.90 -15.22 5.46
N GLN A 8 -5.73 -15.99 4.74
CA GLN A 8 -6.31 -17.22 5.27
C GLN A 8 -5.25 -18.29 5.49
N LEU A 9 -4.31 -18.43 4.53
CA LEU A 9 -3.21 -19.38 4.61
C LEU A 9 -2.22 -19.01 5.71
N ILE A 10 -1.86 -17.73 5.82
CA ILE A 10 -0.98 -17.22 6.89
C ILE A 10 -1.56 -17.61 8.25
N LYS A 11 -2.85 -17.33 8.49
CA LYS A 11 -3.53 -17.70 9.73
C LYS A 11 -3.64 -19.22 9.94
N LYS A 12 -4.01 -19.95 8.87
CA LYS A 12 -4.20 -21.42 8.94
C LYS A 12 -2.91 -22.16 9.31
N PHE A 13 -1.77 -21.70 8.81
CA PHE A 13 -0.47 -22.34 9.00
C PHE A 13 0.43 -21.58 9.98
N ASN A 14 -0.08 -20.58 10.70
CA ASN A 14 0.67 -19.73 11.64
C ASN A 14 1.98 -19.19 11.03
N LEU A 15 1.93 -18.73 9.77
CA LEU A 15 3.12 -18.30 9.05
C LEU A 15 3.71 -16.98 9.57
N ASP A 16 2.95 -16.21 10.33
CA ASP A 16 3.32 -14.95 10.98
C ASP A 16 3.78 -15.10 12.43
N GLU A 17 3.94 -16.33 12.91
CA GLU A 17 4.45 -16.58 14.26
C GLU A 17 5.82 -15.94 14.47
N GLY A 18 5.98 -15.18 15.56
CA GLY A 18 7.20 -14.45 15.88
C GLY A 18 7.52 -13.25 14.98
N LYS A 19 6.60 -12.86 14.09
CA LYS A 19 6.73 -11.67 13.23
C LYS A 19 6.08 -10.45 13.89
N ASN A 20 6.45 -9.25 13.41
CA ASN A 20 5.73 -8.04 13.81
C ASN A 20 4.33 -8.03 13.18
N PRO A 21 3.36 -7.30 13.77
CA PRO A 21 2.06 -7.08 13.15
C PRO A 21 2.22 -6.52 11.73
N GLN A 22 1.38 -6.99 10.82
CA GLN A 22 1.39 -6.50 9.44
C GLN A 22 0.80 -5.08 9.38
N GLN A 23 1.40 -4.24 8.57
CA GLN A 23 0.94 -2.89 8.29
C GLN A 23 0.35 -2.82 6.89
N TYR A 24 -0.69 -2.03 6.74
CA TYR A 24 -1.40 -1.87 5.47
C TYR A 24 -1.55 -0.41 5.09
N GLY A 25 -1.61 -0.17 3.80
CA GLY A 25 -2.05 1.09 3.24
C GLY A 25 -3.24 0.88 2.30
N ILE A 26 -4.03 1.92 2.08
CA ILE A 26 -4.99 1.98 0.99
C ILE A 26 -4.48 2.96 -0.06
N GLY A 27 -4.34 2.49 -1.29
CA GLY A 27 -3.95 3.31 -2.42
C GLY A 27 -5.12 3.54 -3.37
N PHE A 28 -5.29 4.80 -3.77
CA PHE A 28 -6.20 5.22 -4.83
C PHE A 28 -5.39 5.68 -6.01
N LYS A 29 -5.91 5.46 -7.21
CA LYS A 29 -5.26 5.88 -8.45
C LYS A 29 -6.30 6.36 -9.45
N GLU A 30 -6.03 7.50 -10.08
CA GLU A 30 -6.77 8.01 -11.21
C GLU A 30 -5.85 8.17 -12.41
N ILE A 31 -6.40 8.03 -13.61
CA ILE A 31 -5.73 8.41 -14.86
C ILE A 31 -6.52 9.57 -15.44
N TRP A 32 -5.80 10.63 -15.79
CA TRP A 32 -6.35 11.84 -16.35
C TRP A 32 -5.76 12.13 -17.71
N GLU A 33 -6.58 12.57 -18.66
CA GLU A 33 -6.14 13.25 -19.86
C GLU A 33 -6.18 14.76 -19.61
N VAL A 34 -5.03 15.41 -19.81
CA VAL A 34 -4.89 16.84 -19.55
C VAL A 34 -4.52 17.60 -20.82
N SER A 35 -4.60 18.92 -20.80
CA SER A 35 -4.17 19.77 -21.93
C SER A 35 -2.66 19.67 -22.15
N LYS A 36 -2.20 20.04 -23.36
CA LYS A 36 -0.77 20.09 -23.70
C LYS A 36 0.00 21.04 -22.77
N GLN A 37 -0.62 22.14 -22.35
CA GLN A 37 -0.01 23.15 -21.47
C GLN A 37 0.19 22.63 -20.04
N GLN A 38 -0.63 21.68 -19.61
CA GLN A 38 -0.55 21.08 -18.26
C GLN A 38 0.32 19.82 -18.22
N HIS A 39 0.72 19.32 -19.39
CA HIS A 39 1.46 18.06 -19.50
C HIS A 39 2.96 18.31 -19.68
N GLN A 40 3.75 17.57 -18.91
CA GLN A 40 5.21 17.53 -19.06
C GLN A 40 5.63 16.06 -19.03
N GLU A 41 5.73 15.44 -20.19
CA GLU A 41 6.11 14.02 -20.31
C GLU A 41 7.38 13.69 -19.54
N GLY A 42 7.37 12.60 -18.78
CA GLY A 42 8.48 12.18 -17.93
C GLY A 42 8.56 12.86 -16.57
N LEU A 43 7.70 13.87 -16.27
CA LEU A 43 7.64 14.45 -14.92
C LEU A 43 7.18 13.41 -13.91
N VAL A 44 7.95 13.23 -12.85
CA VAL A 44 7.65 12.40 -11.69
C VAL A 44 7.67 13.27 -10.44
N MET A 45 6.56 13.32 -9.74
CA MET A 45 6.41 14.09 -8.50
C MET A 45 5.90 13.18 -7.39
N HIS A 46 6.46 13.31 -6.18
CA HIS A 46 5.94 12.73 -4.96
C HIS A 46 5.66 13.83 -3.95
N THR A 47 4.59 13.66 -3.18
CA THR A 47 4.25 14.59 -2.10
C THR A 47 3.97 13.83 -0.80
N ALA A 48 4.12 14.53 0.33
CA ALA A 48 3.76 14.06 1.66
C ALA A 48 3.12 15.21 2.46
N GLY A 49 2.35 14.88 3.50
CA GLY A 49 1.67 15.84 4.36
C GLY A 49 0.26 16.16 3.87
N TRP A 50 -0.07 17.43 3.69
CA TRP A 50 -1.43 17.85 3.35
C TRP A 50 -2.08 16.99 2.25
N PRO A 51 -3.38 16.62 2.35
CA PRO A 51 -4.37 17.01 3.37
C PRO A 51 -4.27 16.24 4.70
N LEU A 52 -3.43 15.25 4.81
CA LEU A 52 -3.25 14.50 6.05
C LEU A 52 -2.54 15.36 7.10
N ASP A 53 -2.88 15.10 8.34
CA ASP A 53 -2.16 15.66 9.46
C ASP A 53 -0.77 15.01 9.64
N LYS A 54 0.03 15.59 10.54
CA LYS A 54 1.40 15.09 10.80
C LYS A 54 1.47 13.72 11.47
N SER A 55 0.36 13.21 11.99
CA SER A 55 0.27 11.92 12.66
C SER A 55 -0.17 10.79 11.73
N THR A 56 -0.74 11.13 10.58
CA THR A 56 -1.23 10.16 9.59
C THR A 56 -0.21 9.97 8.47
N TYR A 57 0.28 8.75 8.33
CA TYR A 57 1.21 8.39 7.25
C TYR A 57 0.49 8.36 5.90
N GLY A 58 1.09 8.98 4.89
CA GLY A 58 0.56 8.95 3.54
C GLY A 58 1.22 9.96 2.61
N GLY A 59 0.81 9.93 1.35
CA GLY A 59 1.34 10.82 0.33
C GLY A 59 0.86 10.46 -1.07
N SER A 60 1.31 11.23 -2.05
CA SER A 60 0.92 11.04 -3.45
C SER A 60 2.10 10.76 -4.36
N PHE A 61 1.77 10.23 -5.53
CA PHE A 61 2.62 10.25 -6.71
C PHE A 61 1.84 10.81 -7.90
N ILE A 62 2.53 11.57 -8.75
CA ILE A 62 1.98 12.13 -9.99
C ILE A 62 3.01 11.84 -11.08
N TYR A 63 2.59 11.10 -12.11
CA TYR A 63 3.45 10.72 -13.23
C TYR A 63 2.83 11.17 -14.54
N HIS A 64 3.53 12.03 -15.26
CA HIS A 64 3.14 12.45 -16.60
C HIS A 64 3.68 11.43 -17.63
N ALA A 65 2.80 10.57 -18.08
CA ALA A 65 3.12 9.52 -19.04
C ALA A 65 2.90 10.00 -20.48
N GLU A 66 2.99 9.09 -21.44
CA GLU A 66 2.71 9.36 -22.85
C GLU A 66 1.26 9.83 -23.10
N ASN A 67 0.99 10.37 -24.28
CA ASN A 67 -0.35 10.74 -24.74
C ASN A 67 -1.11 11.72 -23.84
N ARG A 68 -0.42 12.63 -23.18
CA ARG A 68 -1.00 13.61 -22.25
C ARG A 68 -1.73 12.97 -21.07
N GLN A 69 -1.39 11.73 -20.75
CA GLN A 69 -1.93 11.04 -19.59
C GLN A 69 -1.13 11.37 -18.33
N VAL A 70 -1.85 11.65 -17.25
CA VAL A 70 -1.28 11.86 -15.93
C VAL A 70 -1.85 10.82 -14.97
N TYR A 71 -0.96 10.03 -14.39
CA TYR A 71 -1.28 9.03 -13.37
C TYR A 71 -1.15 9.68 -12.00
N LEU A 72 -2.27 9.88 -11.35
CA LEU A 72 -2.35 10.42 -9.99
C LEU A 72 -2.66 9.30 -9.02
N GLY A 73 -1.80 9.09 -8.04
CA GLY A 73 -2.04 8.13 -6.95
C GLY A 73 -1.92 8.78 -5.58
N TYR A 74 -2.66 8.25 -4.62
CA TYR A 74 -2.65 8.69 -3.24
C TYR A 74 -2.72 7.46 -2.31
N VAL A 75 -1.81 7.39 -1.36
CA VAL A 75 -1.71 6.24 -0.43
C VAL A 75 -1.83 6.76 0.99
N ILE A 76 -2.63 6.08 1.81
CA ILE A 76 -2.81 6.38 3.23
C ILE A 76 -2.56 5.10 4.01
N GLY A 77 -1.71 5.15 5.03
CA GLY A 77 -1.54 4.07 6.00
C GLY A 77 -2.84 3.84 6.76
N LEU A 78 -3.18 2.58 7.02
CA LEU A 78 -4.41 2.23 7.74
C LEU A 78 -4.25 2.29 9.27
N ASP A 79 -3.11 2.76 9.74
CA ASP A 79 -2.78 3.02 11.13
C ASP A 79 -3.17 4.44 11.61
N TYR A 80 -4.11 5.10 10.91
CA TYR A 80 -4.64 6.40 11.32
C TYR A 80 -5.49 6.30 12.59
N GLN A 81 -5.49 7.39 13.39
CA GLN A 81 -6.12 7.41 14.70
C GLN A 81 -7.58 7.89 14.68
N ASN A 82 -7.95 8.74 13.72
CA ASN A 82 -9.26 9.37 13.67
C ASN A 82 -10.27 8.53 12.86
N PRO A 83 -11.33 7.96 13.48
CA PRO A 83 -12.32 7.15 12.77
C PRO A 83 -13.17 7.94 11.77
N TYR A 84 -13.18 9.28 11.85
CA TYR A 84 -13.85 10.14 10.86
C TYR A 84 -13.02 10.38 9.60
N LEU A 85 -11.76 9.95 9.57
CA LEU A 85 -10.93 10.05 8.38
C LEU A 85 -11.42 9.10 7.31
N SER A 86 -11.78 9.65 6.16
CA SER A 86 -12.14 8.89 4.96
C SER A 86 -10.98 8.94 3.96
N PRO A 87 -10.24 7.84 3.78
CA PRO A 87 -9.11 7.81 2.83
C PRO A 87 -9.49 8.24 1.41
N PHE A 88 -10.68 7.87 0.94
CA PHE A 88 -11.17 8.29 -0.37
C PHE A 88 -11.39 9.80 -0.43
N ASP A 89 -12.02 10.39 0.58
CA ASP A 89 -12.33 11.82 0.58
C ASP A 89 -11.06 12.67 0.80
N GLU A 90 -10.05 12.15 1.53
CA GLU A 90 -8.73 12.77 1.59
C GLU A 90 -8.03 12.79 0.23
N PHE A 91 -8.16 11.73 -0.57
CA PHE A 91 -7.67 11.73 -1.94
C PHE A 91 -8.41 12.77 -2.82
N GLN A 92 -9.73 12.91 -2.67
CA GLN A 92 -10.47 13.95 -3.39
C GLN A 92 -10.02 15.35 -2.95
N ARG A 93 -9.86 15.56 -1.65
CA ARG A 93 -9.38 16.81 -1.06
C ARG A 93 -7.96 17.16 -1.52
N PHE A 94 -7.06 16.19 -1.65
CA PHE A 94 -5.70 16.39 -2.17
C PHE A 94 -5.68 17.09 -3.52
N LYS A 95 -6.60 16.76 -4.42
CA LYS A 95 -6.70 17.39 -5.74
C LYS A 95 -7.06 18.88 -5.70
N THR A 96 -7.67 19.34 -4.61
CA THR A 96 -8.06 20.75 -4.46
C THR A 96 -6.91 21.68 -4.07
N HIS A 97 -5.72 21.14 -3.71
CA HIS A 97 -4.57 21.96 -3.40
C HIS A 97 -4.19 22.85 -4.60
N PRO A 98 -3.93 24.15 -4.41
CA PRO A 98 -3.71 25.11 -5.52
C PRO A 98 -2.66 24.68 -6.54
N SER A 99 -1.55 24.09 -6.09
CA SER A 99 -0.49 23.60 -6.99
C SER A 99 -0.88 22.32 -7.73
N ILE A 100 -1.69 21.46 -7.13
CA ILE A 100 -2.14 20.18 -7.72
C ILE A 100 -3.31 20.42 -8.67
N ARG A 101 -4.30 21.21 -8.24
CA ARG A 101 -5.48 21.57 -9.02
C ARG A 101 -5.16 22.02 -10.44
N LYS A 102 -4.15 22.88 -10.59
CA LYS A 102 -3.71 23.44 -11.88
C LYS A 102 -3.30 22.37 -12.90
N MET A 103 -2.87 21.20 -12.43
CA MET A 103 -2.44 20.10 -13.30
C MET A 103 -3.61 19.34 -13.91
N PHE A 104 -4.80 19.42 -13.28
CA PHE A 104 -5.96 18.60 -13.64
C PHE A 104 -7.20 19.42 -14.04
N GLU A 105 -7.23 20.70 -13.74
CA GLU A 105 -8.39 21.56 -14.01
C GLU A 105 -8.67 21.65 -15.51
N GLY A 106 -9.91 21.32 -15.91
CA GLY A 106 -10.31 21.20 -17.31
C GLY A 106 -9.88 19.89 -17.98
N GLY A 107 -9.14 19.03 -17.29
CA GLY A 107 -8.81 17.68 -17.76
C GLY A 107 -9.98 16.70 -17.62
N LYS A 108 -9.84 15.52 -18.19
CA LYS A 108 -10.81 14.43 -18.13
C LYS A 108 -10.27 13.25 -17.35
N ARG A 109 -10.95 12.85 -16.29
CA ARG A 109 -10.65 11.60 -15.59
C ARG A 109 -11.15 10.42 -16.43
N ILE A 110 -10.26 9.50 -16.79
CA ILE A 110 -10.57 8.36 -17.68
C ILE A 110 -10.57 7.02 -16.98
N SER A 111 -9.94 6.90 -15.81
CA SER A 111 -9.91 5.65 -15.04
C SER A 111 -9.76 5.92 -13.56
N PHE A 112 -10.19 4.96 -12.75
CA PHE A 112 -10.04 4.97 -11.30
C PHE A 112 -9.71 3.55 -10.80
N GLY A 113 -8.99 3.43 -9.71
CA GLY A 113 -8.76 2.16 -9.03
C GLY A 113 -8.37 2.37 -7.57
N ALA A 114 -8.66 1.38 -6.75
CA ALA A 114 -8.25 1.36 -5.35
C ALA A 114 -7.75 -0.04 -4.95
N ARG A 115 -6.70 -0.08 -4.14
CA ARG A 115 -6.14 -1.35 -3.64
C ARG A 115 -5.56 -1.18 -2.25
N ALA A 116 -5.79 -2.17 -1.40
CA ALA A 116 -5.03 -2.32 -0.17
C ALA A 116 -3.62 -2.85 -0.49
N LEU A 117 -2.63 -2.28 0.19
CA LEU A 117 -1.21 -2.59 0.05
C LEU A 117 -0.70 -3.20 1.36
N ILE A 118 0.31 -4.07 1.28
CA ILE A 118 1.02 -4.61 2.44
C ILE A 118 2.32 -3.81 2.57
N GLU A 119 2.51 -3.15 3.72
CA GLU A 119 3.60 -2.19 3.94
C GLU A 119 4.51 -2.52 5.12
N GLY A 120 4.27 -3.65 5.82
CA GLY A 120 4.99 -3.99 7.05
C GLY A 120 6.48 -4.30 6.87
N GLY A 121 6.96 -4.47 5.63
CA GLY A 121 8.36 -4.75 5.35
C GLY A 121 8.82 -6.11 5.85
N ILE A 122 10.15 -6.29 5.97
CA ILE A 122 10.72 -7.60 6.33
C ILE A 122 10.40 -8.04 7.76
N GLN A 123 10.11 -7.11 8.67
CA GLN A 123 9.76 -7.43 10.06
C GLN A 123 8.43 -8.19 10.14
N SER A 124 7.53 -7.92 9.20
CA SER A 124 6.20 -8.54 9.09
C SER A 124 6.12 -9.56 7.97
N LEU A 125 7.25 -9.89 7.33
CA LEU A 125 7.30 -10.90 6.27
C LEU A 125 7.02 -12.28 6.88
N PRO A 126 5.93 -12.95 6.48
CA PRO A 126 5.61 -14.28 7.01
C PRO A 126 6.61 -15.32 6.56
N LYS A 127 6.56 -16.51 7.12
CA LYS A 127 7.17 -17.69 6.53
C LYS A 127 6.61 -17.87 5.12
N MET A 128 7.47 -17.87 4.12
CA MET A 128 7.06 -17.74 2.72
C MET A 128 6.68 -19.08 2.06
N TYR A 129 6.71 -20.16 2.80
CA TYR A 129 6.37 -21.50 2.30
C TYR A 129 5.48 -22.26 3.29
N MET A 130 4.70 -23.17 2.74
CA MET A 130 3.83 -24.10 3.48
C MET A 130 3.67 -25.38 2.68
N PRO A 131 3.07 -26.44 3.21
CA PRO A 131 2.83 -27.67 2.45
C PRO A 131 2.04 -27.39 1.16
N GLY A 132 2.67 -27.69 0.01
CA GLY A 132 2.08 -27.54 -1.32
C GLY A 132 1.91 -26.12 -1.85
N ALA A 133 2.41 -25.07 -1.16
CA ALA A 133 2.26 -23.69 -1.63
C ALA A 133 3.39 -22.75 -1.18
N LEU A 134 3.55 -21.66 -1.92
CA LEU A 134 4.50 -20.59 -1.63
C LEU A 134 3.77 -19.23 -1.64
N LEU A 135 4.17 -18.31 -0.78
CA LEU A 135 3.75 -16.90 -0.81
C LEU A 135 4.79 -16.10 -1.60
N ILE A 136 4.33 -15.35 -2.60
CA ILE A 136 5.20 -14.54 -3.46
C ILE A 136 4.69 -13.09 -3.57
N GLY A 137 5.56 -12.18 -3.94
CA GLY A 137 5.22 -10.80 -4.27
C GLY A 137 4.56 -10.03 -3.13
N CYS A 138 3.68 -9.13 -3.49
CA CYS A 138 2.99 -8.28 -2.51
C CYS A 138 2.10 -9.07 -1.55
N ASP A 139 1.65 -10.26 -1.92
CA ASP A 139 0.85 -11.09 -1.01
C ASP A 139 1.69 -11.65 0.14
N ALA A 140 2.98 -11.89 -0.10
CA ALA A 140 3.97 -12.18 0.95
C ALA A 140 4.43 -10.92 1.71
N GLY A 141 4.32 -9.72 1.12
CA GLY A 141 4.77 -8.47 1.72
C GLY A 141 6.10 -7.95 1.19
N THR A 142 6.44 -8.24 -0.08
CA THR A 142 7.72 -7.82 -0.69
C THR A 142 7.72 -6.40 -1.26
N LEU A 143 6.74 -5.55 -0.91
CA LEU A 143 6.73 -4.15 -1.33
C LEU A 143 7.92 -3.39 -0.72
N ASN A 144 8.70 -2.69 -1.55
CA ASN A 144 9.62 -1.68 -1.06
C ASN A 144 8.85 -0.38 -0.82
N MET A 145 8.45 -0.16 0.42
CA MET A 145 7.58 0.95 0.81
C MET A 145 8.24 2.31 0.55
N PRO A 146 9.50 2.59 0.94
CA PRO A 146 10.12 3.89 0.67
C PRO A 146 10.19 4.27 -0.82
N LYS A 147 10.36 3.28 -1.68
CA LYS A 147 10.37 3.50 -3.13
C LYS A 147 8.96 3.56 -3.72
N ILE A 148 7.93 3.18 -2.97
CA ILE A 148 6.55 3.01 -3.46
C ILE A 148 6.54 2.03 -4.67
N LYS A 149 7.41 1.04 -4.67
CA LYS A 149 7.61 0.09 -5.78
C LYS A 149 7.67 -1.33 -5.25
N GLY A 150 6.90 -2.23 -5.86
CA GLY A 150 6.86 -3.63 -5.49
C GLY A 150 6.98 -4.60 -6.67
N SER A 151 6.86 -4.11 -7.91
CA SER A 151 6.87 -4.99 -9.09
C SER A 151 8.17 -5.76 -9.23
N HIS A 152 9.32 -5.09 -9.11
CA HIS A 152 10.64 -5.70 -9.24
C HIS A 152 10.92 -6.75 -8.16
N THR A 153 10.57 -6.48 -6.91
CA THR A 153 10.73 -7.43 -5.80
C THR A 153 9.74 -8.60 -5.90
N ALA A 154 8.51 -8.34 -6.37
CA ALA A 154 7.53 -9.37 -6.63
C ALA A 154 7.99 -10.32 -7.76
N MET A 155 8.49 -9.78 -8.88
CA MET A 155 9.06 -10.57 -9.97
C MET A 155 10.25 -11.41 -9.51
N LYS A 156 11.16 -10.83 -8.71
CA LYS A 156 12.30 -11.59 -8.17
C LYS A 156 11.84 -12.68 -7.23
N SER A 157 10.87 -12.44 -6.37
CA SER A 157 10.34 -13.47 -5.49
C SER A 157 9.69 -14.62 -6.28
N GLY A 158 8.97 -14.31 -7.36
CA GLY A 158 8.40 -15.31 -8.26
C GLY A 158 9.46 -16.15 -8.97
N LEU A 159 10.53 -15.52 -9.47
CA LEU A 159 11.65 -16.22 -10.09
C LEU A 159 12.31 -17.21 -9.11
N VAL A 160 12.61 -16.74 -7.89
CA VAL A 160 13.24 -17.58 -6.85
C VAL A 160 12.28 -18.71 -6.42
N ALA A 161 10.98 -18.47 -6.38
CA ALA A 161 9.99 -19.49 -6.10
C ALA A 161 9.98 -20.59 -7.18
N ALA A 162 10.04 -20.20 -8.45
CA ALA A 162 10.11 -21.15 -9.57
C ALA A 162 11.38 -22.01 -9.49
N GLU A 163 12.54 -21.42 -9.21
CA GLU A 163 13.79 -22.16 -9.00
C GLU A 163 13.66 -23.18 -7.83
N ALA A 164 13.08 -22.75 -6.71
CA ALA A 164 12.86 -23.63 -5.56
C ALA A 164 11.90 -24.80 -5.88
N ILE A 165 10.84 -24.56 -6.65
CA ILE A 165 9.89 -25.59 -7.09
C ILE A 165 10.61 -26.62 -7.98
N VAL A 166 11.43 -26.16 -8.92
CA VAL A 166 12.22 -27.04 -9.82
C VAL A 166 13.16 -27.92 -9.00
N GLU A 167 13.84 -27.38 -8.00
CA GLU A 167 14.70 -28.17 -7.12
C GLU A 167 13.91 -29.16 -6.25
N ASN A 168 12.74 -28.77 -5.76
CA ASN A 168 11.85 -29.66 -5.02
C ASN A 168 11.43 -30.86 -5.88
N ILE A 169 11.03 -30.61 -7.14
CA ILE A 169 10.59 -31.67 -8.05
C ILE A 169 11.76 -32.60 -8.42
N LYS A 170 12.91 -32.05 -8.77
CA LYS A 170 14.08 -32.82 -9.21
C LYS A 170 14.78 -33.57 -8.09
N ASN A 171 15.00 -32.91 -6.97
CA ASN A 171 15.89 -33.37 -5.92
C ASN A 171 15.13 -33.70 -4.62
N LYS A 172 13.81 -33.65 -4.61
CA LYS A 172 12.96 -33.80 -3.40
C LYS A 172 13.37 -32.84 -2.29
N ALA A 173 13.90 -31.66 -2.64
CA ALA A 173 14.29 -30.63 -1.69
C ALA A 173 13.07 -30.09 -0.96
N ASP A 174 13.21 -29.74 0.32
CA ASP A 174 12.16 -29.08 1.07
C ASP A 174 11.86 -27.66 0.52
N LEU A 175 10.59 -27.24 0.55
CA LEU A 175 10.19 -25.92 0.04
C LEU A 175 10.79 -24.77 0.85
N SER A 176 11.39 -25.01 2.02
CA SER A 176 12.14 -24.00 2.80
C SER A 176 13.33 -23.41 2.03
N ILE A 177 13.83 -24.13 1.02
CA ILE A 177 14.88 -23.63 0.11
C ILE A 177 14.48 -22.31 -0.57
N TYR A 178 13.18 -22.08 -0.80
CA TYR A 178 12.66 -20.83 -1.33
C TYR A 178 13.01 -19.64 -0.42
N GLU A 179 12.72 -19.75 0.88
CA GLU A 179 13.00 -18.66 1.82
C GLU A 179 14.52 -18.41 1.95
N LYS A 180 15.34 -19.46 1.94
CA LYS A 180 16.80 -19.33 1.93
C LYS A 180 17.28 -18.56 0.72
N LYS A 181 16.90 -19.00 -0.48
CA LYS A 181 17.27 -18.34 -1.75
C LYS A 181 16.75 -16.88 -1.82
N PHE A 182 15.54 -16.62 -1.34
CA PHE A 182 15.00 -15.27 -1.30
C PHE A 182 15.84 -14.36 -0.39
N LYS A 183 16.27 -14.82 0.80
CA LYS A 183 17.15 -14.08 1.72
C LYS A 183 18.53 -13.79 1.12
N GLU A 184 19.03 -14.64 0.27
CA GLU A 184 20.30 -14.43 -0.44
C GLU A 184 20.17 -13.46 -1.63
N SER A 185 18.95 -13.22 -2.10
CA SER A 185 18.68 -12.39 -3.28
C SER A 185 18.91 -10.89 -3.03
N TRP A 186 19.14 -10.16 -4.13
CA TRP A 186 19.22 -8.70 -4.09
C TRP A 186 17.92 -8.05 -3.60
N ALA A 187 16.77 -8.66 -3.90
CA ALA A 187 15.46 -8.14 -3.47
C ALA A 187 15.34 -8.12 -1.94
N TYR A 188 15.74 -9.19 -1.26
CA TYR A 188 15.76 -9.20 0.20
C TYR A 188 16.75 -8.18 0.77
N LYS A 189 17.94 -8.04 0.19
CA LYS A 189 18.93 -7.05 0.63
C LYS A 189 18.39 -5.62 0.50
N GLU A 190 17.67 -5.33 -0.56
CA GLU A 190 17.01 -4.04 -0.77
C GLU A 190 15.94 -3.79 0.30
N LEU A 191 15.07 -4.77 0.55
CA LEU A 191 14.04 -4.68 1.59
C LEU A 191 14.66 -4.54 2.99
N TYR A 192 15.78 -5.25 3.23
CA TYR A 192 16.52 -5.15 4.49
C TYR A 192 17.08 -3.75 4.72
N ALA A 193 17.65 -3.12 3.69
CA ALA A 193 18.13 -1.75 3.79
C ALA A 193 17.00 -0.74 4.10
N ALA A 194 15.78 -1.00 3.64
CA ALA A 194 14.61 -0.16 3.86
C ALA A 194 13.86 -0.42 5.18
N ARG A 195 14.28 -1.40 5.99
CA ARG A 195 13.53 -1.96 7.13
C ARG A 195 13.12 -0.96 8.21
N ASN A 196 13.91 0.09 8.42
CA ASN A 196 13.67 1.07 9.47
C ASN A 196 12.77 2.24 9.05
N VAL A 197 12.49 2.39 7.75
CA VAL A 197 11.78 3.56 7.23
C VAL A 197 10.34 3.59 7.71
N LYS A 198 9.52 2.58 7.41
CA LYS A 198 8.10 2.59 7.82
C LYS A 198 7.92 2.69 9.34
N PRO A 199 8.63 1.94 10.18
CA PRO A 199 8.46 2.05 11.64
C PRO A 199 8.82 3.42 12.20
N SER A 200 9.75 4.18 11.60
CA SER A 200 10.14 5.50 12.08
C SER A 200 9.01 6.54 11.94
N PHE A 201 8.09 6.35 11.00
CA PHE A 201 6.93 7.23 10.85
C PHE A 201 5.91 7.12 11.99
N SER A 202 6.02 6.12 12.86
CA SER A 202 5.25 6.08 14.12
C SER A 202 5.58 7.26 15.05
N TRP A 203 6.71 7.94 14.84
CA TRP A 203 7.10 9.17 15.56
C TRP A 203 6.52 10.44 14.92
N GLY A 204 5.70 10.30 13.88
CA GLY A 204 5.13 11.39 13.09
C GLY A 204 5.96 11.74 11.86
N LEU A 205 5.36 12.53 10.96
CA LEU A 205 5.91 12.81 9.64
C LEU A 205 7.31 13.44 9.69
N ILE A 206 7.51 14.48 10.51
CA ILE A 206 8.77 15.24 10.53
C ILE A 206 9.92 14.39 11.04
N LEU A 207 9.76 13.75 12.19
CA LEU A 207 10.81 12.91 12.78
C LEU A 207 11.08 11.67 11.89
N GLY A 208 10.03 11.09 11.30
CA GLY A 208 10.18 9.99 10.35
C GLY A 208 10.99 10.38 9.11
N ILE A 209 10.77 11.56 8.54
CA ILE A 209 11.56 12.07 7.39
C ILE A 209 13.01 12.30 7.79
N ILE A 210 13.27 12.98 8.91
CA ILE A 210 14.64 13.24 9.39
C ILE A 210 15.39 11.93 9.61
N PHE A 211 14.79 11.01 10.36
CA PHE A 211 15.41 9.71 10.62
C PHE A 211 15.65 8.92 9.33
N THR A 212 14.67 8.89 8.43
CA THR A 212 14.81 8.24 7.13
C THR A 212 15.95 8.83 6.32
N GLY A 213 16.09 10.15 6.30
CA GLY A 213 17.23 10.82 5.67
C GLY A 213 18.58 10.37 6.25
N ILE A 214 18.69 10.34 7.56
CA ILE A 214 19.89 9.85 8.25
C ILE A 214 20.16 8.38 7.93
N ASP A 215 19.16 7.50 8.10
CA ASP A 215 19.31 6.06 7.87
C ASP A 215 19.67 5.76 6.40
N GLN A 216 18.97 6.35 5.43
CA GLN A 216 19.13 5.98 4.02
C GLN A 216 20.29 6.72 3.33
N ILE A 217 20.57 7.97 3.69
CA ILE A 217 21.61 8.78 3.03
C ILE A 217 22.97 8.56 3.72
N LEU A 218 23.04 8.71 5.04
CA LEU A 218 24.31 8.57 5.76
C LEU A 218 24.69 7.11 5.99
N PHE A 219 23.76 6.30 6.49
CA PHE A 219 24.03 4.90 6.85
C PHE A 219 23.67 3.90 5.74
N ARG A 220 23.01 4.33 4.66
CA ARG A 220 22.58 3.48 3.53
C ARG A 220 21.79 2.24 3.99
N GLY A 221 20.92 2.42 4.99
CA GLY A 221 20.12 1.34 5.59
C GLY A 221 20.92 0.32 6.41
N LYS A 222 22.15 0.64 6.82
CA LYS A 222 23.07 -0.26 7.54
C LYS A 222 23.11 -0.02 9.03
N LEU A 223 22.15 0.69 9.62
CA LEU A 223 22.08 0.83 11.07
C LEU A 223 22.07 -0.55 11.76
N PRO A 224 22.76 -0.72 12.91
CA PRO A 224 22.92 -2.04 13.56
C PRO A 224 21.66 -2.57 14.24
N PHE A 225 20.57 -1.81 14.22
CA PHE A 225 19.30 -2.18 14.84
C PHE A 225 18.16 -2.22 13.81
N THR A 226 17.08 -2.86 14.20
CA THR A 226 15.82 -2.90 13.42
C THR A 226 14.69 -2.38 14.28
N LEU A 227 14.03 -1.33 13.82
CA LEU A 227 12.81 -0.81 14.43
C LEU A 227 11.67 -1.81 14.23
N LYS A 228 10.75 -1.87 15.19
CA LYS A 228 9.62 -2.81 15.21
C LYS A 228 8.29 -2.09 15.03
N HIS A 229 7.35 -2.73 14.36
CA HIS A 229 5.94 -2.38 14.44
C HIS A 229 5.39 -2.93 15.77
N LYS A 230 4.83 -2.04 16.59
CA LYS A 230 4.37 -2.41 17.95
C LYS A 230 2.93 -2.88 17.96
N HIS A 231 2.11 -2.36 17.06
CA HIS A 231 0.66 -2.52 17.03
C HIS A 231 0.18 -2.87 15.62
N ALA A 232 -0.93 -3.60 15.53
CA ALA A 232 -1.67 -3.75 14.30
C ALA A 232 -2.39 -2.42 13.96
N ASP A 233 -2.69 -2.18 12.67
CA ASP A 233 -3.26 -0.90 12.22
C ASP A 233 -4.55 -0.53 12.95
N HIS A 234 -5.45 -1.50 13.16
CA HIS A 234 -6.74 -1.26 13.83
C HIS A 234 -6.62 -0.86 15.30
N GLU A 235 -5.50 -1.16 15.96
CA GLU A 235 -5.25 -0.77 17.34
C GLU A 235 -4.87 0.71 17.48
N ALA A 236 -4.59 1.39 16.38
CA ALA A 236 -4.31 2.82 16.36
C ALA A 236 -5.57 3.68 16.48
N LEU A 237 -6.75 3.16 16.12
CA LEU A 237 -8.00 3.91 16.15
C LEU A 237 -8.37 4.31 17.58
N LYS A 238 -8.70 5.59 17.73
CA LYS A 238 -9.22 6.14 18.98
C LYS A 238 -10.75 6.13 18.98
N PRO A 239 -11.39 6.15 20.17
CA PRO A 239 -12.85 6.33 20.26
C PRO A 239 -13.32 7.57 19.51
N ALA A 240 -14.46 7.48 18.84
CA ALA A 240 -14.97 8.55 17.99
C ALA A 240 -15.32 9.84 18.77
N ASP A 241 -15.75 9.70 20.01
CA ASP A 241 -16.06 10.81 20.91
C ASP A 241 -14.82 11.61 21.36
N GLN A 242 -13.62 11.02 21.23
CA GLN A 242 -12.34 11.65 21.56
C GLN A 242 -11.66 12.31 20.35
N MET A 243 -12.24 12.20 19.17
CA MET A 243 -11.63 12.69 17.94
C MET A 243 -12.47 13.78 17.26
N PRO A 244 -11.80 14.79 16.67
CA PRO A 244 -12.52 15.81 15.92
C PRO A 244 -13.21 15.22 14.69
N LYS A 245 -14.45 15.63 14.46
CA LYS A 245 -15.17 15.31 13.22
C LYS A 245 -14.46 15.97 12.03
N ILE A 246 -14.38 15.26 10.93
CA ILE A 246 -13.84 15.76 9.67
C ILE A 246 -15.00 15.91 8.70
N GLU A 247 -15.24 17.13 8.27
CA GLU A 247 -16.23 17.44 7.25
C GLU A 247 -15.57 17.52 5.88
N TYR A 248 -16.06 16.75 4.94
CA TYR A 248 -15.57 16.75 3.57
C TYR A 248 -16.51 17.55 2.66
N PRO A 249 -15.97 18.43 1.79
CA PRO A 249 -16.79 19.15 0.84
C PRO A 249 -17.44 18.18 -0.15
N LYS A 250 -18.65 18.53 -0.61
CA LYS A 250 -19.31 17.75 -1.66
C LYS A 250 -18.47 17.78 -2.94
N PRO A 251 -18.34 16.65 -3.65
CA PRO A 251 -17.64 16.60 -4.92
C PRO A 251 -18.26 17.52 -5.96
N ASP A 252 -17.43 18.18 -6.78
CA ASP A 252 -17.86 19.11 -7.83
C ASP A 252 -18.16 18.43 -9.18
N GLY A 253 -17.89 17.14 -9.32
CA GLY A 253 -18.05 16.38 -10.54
C GLY A 253 -17.09 16.74 -11.68
N LYS A 254 -16.12 17.61 -11.44
CA LYS A 254 -15.12 18.08 -12.41
C LYS A 254 -13.71 17.72 -12.00
N LEU A 255 -13.27 18.10 -10.82
CA LEU A 255 -11.99 17.77 -10.22
C LEU A 255 -12.14 16.70 -9.14
N THR A 256 -13.21 16.77 -8.38
CA THR A 256 -13.53 15.86 -7.29
C THR A 256 -14.80 15.08 -7.60
N PHE A 257 -14.84 13.80 -7.20
CA PHE A 257 -15.90 12.87 -7.59
C PHE A 257 -16.39 12.06 -6.40
N ASP A 258 -17.61 11.58 -6.50
CA ASP A 258 -18.20 10.67 -5.53
C ASP A 258 -17.69 9.23 -5.69
N LYS A 259 -17.99 8.38 -4.70
CA LYS A 259 -17.55 6.98 -4.68
C LYS A 259 -18.19 6.16 -5.81
N THR A 260 -19.47 6.40 -6.12
CA THR A 260 -20.23 5.64 -7.12
C THR A 260 -19.66 5.85 -8.52
N SER A 261 -19.48 7.12 -8.93
CA SER A 261 -18.88 7.45 -10.22
C SER A 261 -17.42 7.00 -10.34
N SER A 262 -16.71 6.92 -9.22
CA SER A 262 -15.35 6.39 -9.19
C SER A 262 -15.33 4.88 -9.36
N VAL A 263 -16.21 4.13 -8.68
CA VAL A 263 -16.34 2.67 -8.85
C VAL A 263 -16.70 2.31 -10.28
N TYR A 264 -17.60 3.04 -10.92
CA TYR A 264 -17.95 2.84 -12.34
C TYR A 264 -16.72 2.88 -13.25
N LEU A 265 -15.79 3.81 -13.02
CA LEU A 265 -14.57 3.95 -13.83
C LEU A 265 -13.49 2.89 -13.54
N THR A 266 -13.71 1.98 -12.59
CA THR A 266 -12.77 0.87 -12.36
C THR A 266 -12.80 -0.17 -13.47
N GLY A 267 -13.89 -0.22 -14.25
CA GLY A 267 -14.13 -1.28 -15.22
C GLY A 267 -14.26 -2.66 -14.57
N THR A 268 -14.49 -2.73 -13.26
CA THR A 268 -14.62 -4.00 -12.54
C THR A 268 -15.90 -4.71 -12.97
N ASN A 269 -15.75 -5.93 -13.46
CA ASN A 269 -16.85 -6.81 -13.82
C ASN A 269 -16.63 -8.17 -13.13
N HIS A 270 -17.65 -8.66 -12.45
CA HIS A 270 -17.64 -9.92 -11.74
C HIS A 270 -18.62 -10.91 -12.39
N THR A 271 -18.28 -12.19 -12.36
CA THR A 271 -19.21 -13.25 -12.78
C THR A 271 -20.33 -13.32 -11.76
N GLU A 272 -21.60 -13.32 -12.20
CA GLU A 272 -22.79 -13.29 -11.30
C GLU A 272 -22.81 -14.43 -10.30
N ASN A 273 -22.36 -15.60 -10.68
CA ASN A 273 -22.36 -16.81 -9.84
C ASN A 273 -21.03 -17.03 -9.09
N GLN A 274 -20.12 -16.04 -9.06
CA GLN A 274 -18.89 -16.19 -8.27
C GLN A 274 -19.20 -16.26 -6.77
N PRO A 275 -18.38 -16.95 -5.96
CA PRO A 275 -18.53 -16.97 -4.52
C PRO A 275 -18.49 -15.56 -3.91
N VAL A 276 -19.39 -15.30 -2.97
CA VAL A 276 -19.43 -14.04 -2.23
C VAL A 276 -18.13 -13.86 -1.44
N HIS A 277 -17.40 -12.78 -1.70
CA HIS A 277 -16.13 -12.48 -1.03
C HIS A 277 -16.29 -11.54 0.18
N LEU A 278 -17.40 -10.78 0.25
CA LEU A 278 -17.77 -10.02 1.44
C LEU A 278 -18.74 -10.86 2.28
N LYS A 279 -18.36 -11.11 3.53
CA LYS A 279 -19.18 -11.88 4.47
C LYS A 279 -19.37 -11.07 5.74
N LEU A 280 -20.61 -11.03 6.23
CA LEU A 280 -20.90 -10.49 7.54
C LEU A 280 -20.53 -11.53 8.62
N LYS A 281 -19.87 -11.08 9.67
CA LYS A 281 -19.59 -11.92 10.85
C LYS A 281 -20.88 -12.29 11.59
N ASP A 282 -21.81 -11.34 11.66
CA ASP A 282 -23.14 -11.47 12.18
C ASP A 282 -24.12 -10.76 11.24
N PRO A 283 -25.07 -11.48 10.61
CA PRO A 283 -26.05 -10.90 9.67
C PRO A 283 -26.94 -9.80 10.28
N ASN A 284 -27.08 -9.79 11.61
CA ASN A 284 -27.91 -8.84 12.33
C ASN A 284 -27.18 -7.50 12.63
N LEU A 285 -25.86 -7.42 12.41
CA LEU A 285 -25.11 -6.19 12.66
C LEU A 285 -25.65 -4.97 11.92
N PRO A 286 -26.02 -5.03 10.61
CA PRO A 286 -26.58 -3.88 9.91
C PRO A 286 -27.92 -3.38 10.44
N ILE A 287 -28.62 -4.20 11.21
CA ILE A 287 -29.92 -3.85 11.83
C ILE A 287 -29.70 -3.15 13.18
N LYS A 288 -28.55 -3.42 13.83
CA LYS A 288 -28.19 -2.87 15.15
C LYS A 288 -27.53 -1.48 15.06
N TYR A 289 -26.86 -1.19 13.97
CA TYR A 289 -26.05 0.01 13.75
C TYR A 289 -26.39 0.67 12.40
#